data_e0d2a1f1c6d3482a758d8aa43ade3732
#
_entry.id   e0d2a1f1c6d3482a758d8aa43ade3732
#
_cell.length_a   1.000
_cell.length_b   1.000
_cell.length_c   1.000
_cell.angle_alpha   90.00
_cell.angle_beta   90.00
_cell.angle_gamma   90.00
#
_symmetry.space_group_name_H-M   'P 1'
#
loop_
_entity.id
_entity.type
_entity.pdbx_description
1 polymer ?
#
loop_
_entity_poly.entity_id
_entity_poly.type
_entity_poly.pdbx_seq_one_letter_code
_entity_poly.pdbx_strand_id
1 'polypeptide(L)'
;VMLGFVNGLAIVIGLAQIRQFQYETADGNLEWMSGMLLSTSVLIVCITMVLIWLTPKITRLLPGPLAAIIIVSLVVIYFDIPVPSVGDLAPVAGGLPLFSIPTVPLNLETLYIIFPYAIVLSAIGLIESLLTLNLVGEITNKRGGTRQECMAQGAANTITGFFGGMGGCAMIGQSMINVKSGGRTRIAATAASLFLLFFILYGSVLIEAIPIAALVGVMFMVVIGTFAWSSISLITKIPKSDALVIILVTVVTVLEDLAVAVLVGVIVSALVFAWNSAIRI
;
A
#
# COMPACT_ATOMS: atom_id res chain seq x y z
N VAL A 1 15.84 2.91 11.03
CA VAL A 1 15.00 1.76 10.62
C VAL A 1 13.79 2.25 9.84
N MET A 2 12.92 3.10 10.41
CA MET A 2 11.67 3.56 9.78
C MET A 2 11.89 4.19 8.40
N LEU A 3 12.85 5.10 8.24
CA LEU A 3 13.15 5.74 6.95
C LEU A 3 13.61 4.72 5.91
N GLY A 4 14.44 3.74 6.31
CA GLY A 4 14.88 2.67 5.41
C GLY A 4 13.74 1.78 4.97
N PHE A 5 12.84 1.42 5.89
CA PHE A 5 11.65 0.64 5.60
C PHE A 5 10.70 1.36 4.63
N VAL A 6 10.40 2.64 4.89
CA VAL A 6 9.49 3.44 4.02
C VAL A 6 10.07 3.60 2.61
N ASN A 7 11.39 3.82 2.49
CA ASN A 7 12.05 3.90 1.19
C ASN A 7 12.05 2.56 0.46
N GLY A 8 12.36 1.47 1.17
CA GLY A 8 12.29 0.12 0.62
C GLY A 8 10.90 -0.22 0.12
N LEU A 9 9.86 0.07 0.93
CA LEU A 9 8.47 -0.12 0.55
C LEU A 9 8.10 0.67 -0.71
N ALA A 10 8.49 1.95 -0.79
CA ALA A 10 8.24 2.76 -1.98
C ALA A 10 8.89 2.17 -3.23
N ILE A 11 10.14 1.68 -3.13
CA ILE A 11 10.84 1.03 -4.24
C ILE A 11 10.13 -0.26 -4.65
N VAL A 12 9.75 -1.12 -3.70
CA VAL A 12 9.03 -2.38 -3.98
C VAL A 12 7.70 -2.11 -4.68
N ILE A 13 6.92 -1.14 -4.19
CA ILE A 13 5.66 -0.74 -4.85
C ILE A 13 5.94 -0.24 -6.27
N GLY A 14 6.97 0.57 -6.47
CA GLY A 14 7.36 1.07 -7.79
C GLY A 14 7.76 -0.05 -8.75
N LEU A 15 8.56 -1.01 -8.30
CA LEU A 15 8.96 -2.18 -9.09
C LEU A 15 7.77 -3.07 -9.45
N ALA A 16 6.81 -3.23 -8.52
CA ALA A 16 5.58 -3.97 -8.78
C ALA A 16 4.74 -3.35 -9.90
N GLN A 17 4.77 -2.00 -10.06
CA GLN A 17 4.07 -1.35 -11.17
C GLN A 17 4.68 -1.66 -12.54
N ILE A 18 5.98 -1.93 -12.61
CA ILE A 18 6.66 -2.28 -13.86
C ILE A 18 6.12 -3.62 -14.39
N ARG A 19 5.77 -4.55 -13.51
CA ARG A 19 5.17 -5.83 -13.90
C ARG A 19 3.80 -5.68 -14.56
N GLN A 20 3.09 -4.58 -14.34
CA GLN A 20 1.79 -4.31 -14.98
C GLN A 20 1.90 -4.05 -16.50
N PHE A 21 3.12 -3.87 -17.02
CA PHE A 21 3.39 -3.80 -18.45
C PHE A 21 3.72 -5.16 -19.08
N GLN A 22 3.46 -6.24 -18.36
CA GLN A 22 3.55 -7.61 -18.85
C GLN A 22 2.13 -8.16 -18.99
N TYR A 23 1.92 -9.02 -19.97
CA TYR A 23 0.69 -9.79 -20.14
C TYR A 23 1.02 -11.28 -20.23
N GLU A 24 0.08 -12.10 -19.80
CA GLU A 24 0.22 -13.54 -19.87
C GLU A 24 -0.22 -14.01 -21.26
N THR A 25 0.70 -14.66 -21.97
CA THR A 25 0.42 -15.27 -23.27
C THR A 25 -0.38 -16.57 -23.09
N ALA A 26 -1.10 -17.02 -24.12
CA ALA A 26 -1.87 -18.26 -24.10
C ALA A 26 -1.06 -19.50 -23.66
N ASP A 27 0.26 -19.44 -23.77
CA ASP A 27 1.23 -20.47 -23.37
C ASP A 27 1.66 -20.34 -21.88
N GLY A 28 1.09 -19.41 -21.13
CA GLY A 28 1.43 -19.17 -19.72
C GLY A 28 2.74 -18.41 -19.48
N ASN A 29 3.35 -17.87 -20.54
CA ASN A 29 4.56 -17.05 -20.41
C ASN A 29 4.20 -15.58 -20.23
N LEU A 30 4.97 -14.88 -19.36
CA LEU A 30 4.86 -13.43 -19.19
C LEU A 30 5.69 -12.73 -20.28
N GLU A 31 5.02 -12.02 -21.16
CA GLU A 31 5.67 -11.20 -22.19
C GLU A 31 5.46 -9.72 -21.92
N TRP A 32 6.46 -8.93 -22.28
CA TRP A 32 6.36 -7.48 -22.17
C TRP A 32 5.45 -6.93 -23.27
N MET A 33 4.59 -5.99 -22.88
CA MET A 33 3.86 -5.21 -23.87
C MET A 33 4.83 -4.59 -24.87
N SER A 34 4.50 -4.65 -26.15
CA SER A 34 5.37 -4.15 -27.22
C SER A 34 4.61 -3.22 -28.15
N GLY A 35 5.34 -2.42 -28.90
CA GLY A 35 4.80 -1.58 -29.96
C GLY A 35 3.82 -0.50 -29.44
N MET A 36 2.69 -0.37 -30.13
CA MET A 36 1.72 0.69 -29.87
C MET A 36 1.02 0.55 -28.50
N LEU A 37 0.81 -0.69 -28.03
CA LEU A 37 0.16 -0.95 -26.73
C LEU A 37 1.00 -0.40 -25.57
N LEU A 38 2.31 -0.65 -25.57
CA LEU A 38 3.23 -0.13 -24.56
C LEU A 38 3.29 1.40 -24.58
N SER A 39 3.44 2.00 -25.77
CA SER A 39 3.54 3.45 -25.91
C SER A 39 2.26 4.15 -25.44
N THR A 40 1.08 3.60 -25.78
CA THR A 40 -0.21 4.13 -25.33
C THR A 40 -0.38 3.98 -23.81
N SER A 41 -0.04 2.83 -23.23
CA SER A 41 -0.09 2.61 -21.80
C SER A 41 0.83 3.58 -21.03
N VAL A 42 2.07 3.76 -21.47
CA VAL A 42 3.01 4.73 -20.88
C VAL A 42 2.50 6.17 -21.00
N LEU A 43 1.90 6.53 -22.15
CA LEU A 43 1.30 7.85 -22.33
C LEU A 43 0.17 8.09 -21.34
N ILE A 44 -0.71 7.11 -21.15
CA ILE A 44 -1.82 7.18 -20.18
C ILE A 44 -1.27 7.34 -18.75
N VAL A 45 -0.22 6.59 -18.38
CA VAL A 45 0.45 6.75 -17.08
C VAL A 45 0.94 8.19 -16.89
N CYS A 46 1.65 8.74 -17.88
CA CYS A 46 2.14 10.12 -17.82
C CYS A 46 1.02 11.15 -17.72
N ILE A 47 -0.04 10.99 -18.51
CA ILE A 47 -1.21 11.87 -18.46
C ILE A 47 -1.87 11.82 -17.08
N THR A 48 -2.03 10.61 -16.52
CA THR A 48 -2.60 10.41 -15.19
C THR A 48 -1.77 11.13 -14.13
N MET A 49 -0.45 10.97 -14.16
CA MET A 49 0.45 11.66 -13.22
C MET A 49 0.36 13.19 -13.34
N VAL A 50 0.32 13.71 -14.55
CA VAL A 50 0.15 15.15 -14.79
C VAL A 50 -1.20 15.65 -14.28
N LEU A 51 -2.29 14.92 -14.51
CA LEU A 51 -3.61 15.26 -14.00
C LEU A 51 -3.64 15.28 -12.47
N ILE A 52 -3.03 14.29 -11.80
CA ILE A 52 -2.94 14.26 -10.34
C ILE A 52 -2.20 15.47 -9.80
N TRP A 53 -1.11 15.87 -10.45
CA TRP A 53 -0.33 17.04 -10.07
C TRP A 53 -1.05 18.37 -10.34
N LEU A 54 -1.84 18.43 -11.43
CA LEU A 54 -2.53 19.64 -11.86
C LEU A 54 -3.86 19.87 -11.09
N THR A 55 -4.60 18.81 -10.78
CA THR A 55 -5.92 18.89 -10.15
C THR A 55 -5.93 19.77 -8.87
N PRO A 56 -4.99 19.64 -7.91
CA PRO A 56 -5.02 20.48 -6.71
C PRO A 56 -4.77 21.96 -6.96
N LYS A 57 -4.23 22.32 -8.14
CA LYS A 57 -3.99 23.70 -8.54
C LYS A 57 -5.24 24.35 -9.15
N ILE A 58 -6.13 23.51 -9.74
CA ILE A 58 -7.37 23.97 -10.37
C ILE A 58 -8.53 23.91 -9.39
N THR A 59 -8.66 22.81 -8.66
CA THR A 59 -9.76 22.63 -7.70
C THR A 59 -9.30 21.89 -6.45
N ARG A 60 -9.86 22.29 -5.31
CA ARG A 60 -9.65 21.61 -4.02
C ARG A 60 -10.83 20.70 -3.63
N LEU A 61 -11.89 20.69 -4.45
CA LEU A 61 -13.09 19.90 -4.18
C LEU A 61 -12.89 18.41 -4.43
N LEU A 62 -12.09 18.05 -5.44
CA LEU A 62 -11.85 16.66 -5.83
C LEU A 62 -10.41 16.26 -5.53
N PRO A 63 -10.19 15.09 -4.90
CA PRO A 63 -8.85 14.52 -4.76
C PRO A 63 -8.24 14.26 -6.15
N GLY A 64 -6.97 14.66 -6.33
CA GLY A 64 -6.28 14.53 -7.61
C GLY A 64 -6.33 13.13 -8.22
N PRO A 65 -6.05 12.05 -7.46
CA PRO A 65 -6.13 10.68 -7.98
C PRO A 65 -7.53 10.31 -8.50
N LEU A 66 -8.59 10.69 -7.78
CA LEU A 66 -9.96 10.40 -8.19
C LEU A 66 -10.32 11.12 -9.50
N ALA A 67 -10.01 12.41 -9.59
CA ALA A 67 -10.25 13.18 -10.80
C ALA A 67 -9.50 12.61 -12.01
N ALA A 68 -8.23 12.23 -11.82
CA ALA A 68 -7.41 11.65 -12.88
C ALA A 68 -7.97 10.30 -13.36
N ILE A 69 -8.37 9.40 -12.45
CA ILE A 69 -8.98 8.12 -12.81
C ILE A 69 -10.26 8.36 -13.63
N ILE A 70 -11.16 9.22 -13.16
CA ILE A 70 -12.43 9.48 -13.86
C ILE A 70 -12.17 10.05 -15.26
N ILE A 71 -11.33 11.07 -15.38
CA ILE A 71 -11.04 11.73 -16.66
C ILE A 71 -10.41 10.73 -17.63
N VAL A 72 -9.38 10.02 -17.20
CA VAL A 72 -8.66 9.06 -18.05
C VAL A 72 -9.57 7.90 -18.47
N SER A 73 -10.36 7.34 -17.54
CA SER A 73 -11.32 6.29 -17.88
C SER A 73 -12.36 6.75 -18.90
N LEU A 74 -12.91 7.95 -18.73
CA LEU A 74 -13.85 8.52 -19.71
C LEU A 74 -13.21 8.72 -21.09
N VAL A 75 -11.96 9.19 -21.13
CA VAL A 75 -11.24 9.37 -22.40
C VAL A 75 -10.99 8.03 -23.07
N VAL A 76 -10.52 7.02 -22.31
CA VAL A 76 -10.26 5.69 -22.86
C VAL A 76 -11.52 5.03 -23.39
N ILE A 77 -12.65 5.14 -22.66
CA ILE A 77 -13.94 4.60 -23.10
C ILE A 77 -14.48 5.36 -24.32
N TYR A 78 -14.41 6.70 -24.32
CA TYR A 78 -14.96 7.52 -25.41
C TYR A 78 -14.22 7.33 -26.73
N PHE A 79 -12.90 7.18 -26.70
CA PHE A 79 -12.07 6.98 -27.88
C PHE A 79 -11.81 5.52 -28.21
N ASP A 80 -12.41 4.58 -27.45
CA ASP A 80 -12.21 3.13 -27.59
C ASP A 80 -10.72 2.74 -27.70
N ILE A 81 -9.93 3.27 -26.79
CA ILE A 81 -8.47 3.05 -26.79
C ILE A 81 -8.18 1.61 -26.29
N PRO A 82 -7.51 0.77 -27.11
CA PRO A 82 -7.26 -0.62 -26.75
C PRO A 82 -6.13 -0.73 -25.69
N VAL A 83 -6.49 -0.59 -24.43
CA VAL A 83 -5.59 -0.77 -23.28
C VAL A 83 -6.25 -1.69 -22.25
N PRO A 84 -5.47 -2.51 -21.54
CA PRO A 84 -6.01 -3.39 -20.52
C PRO A 84 -6.76 -2.64 -19.43
N SER A 85 -7.90 -3.15 -19.05
CA SER A 85 -8.74 -2.67 -17.96
C SER A 85 -8.67 -3.56 -16.72
N VAL A 86 -9.21 -3.11 -15.61
CA VAL A 86 -9.29 -3.92 -14.38
C VAL A 86 -10.10 -5.18 -14.60
N GLY A 87 -11.17 -5.11 -15.38
CA GLY A 87 -12.02 -6.26 -15.72
C GLY A 87 -11.29 -7.35 -16.50
N ASP A 88 -10.25 -6.99 -17.28
CA ASP A 88 -9.43 -7.96 -18.03
C ASP A 88 -8.49 -8.77 -17.12
N LEU A 89 -8.11 -8.22 -15.96
CA LEU A 89 -7.28 -8.94 -14.97
C LEU A 89 -8.11 -9.93 -14.14
N ALA A 90 -9.23 -9.47 -13.61
CA ALA A 90 -10.13 -10.29 -12.83
C ALA A 90 -11.53 -9.65 -12.77
N PRO A 91 -12.59 -10.39 -13.03
CA PRO A 91 -13.95 -9.89 -12.89
C PRO A 91 -14.20 -9.55 -11.41
N VAL A 92 -14.64 -8.32 -11.14
CA VAL A 92 -15.07 -7.92 -9.81
C VAL A 92 -16.48 -8.46 -9.59
N ALA A 93 -16.57 -9.70 -9.08
CA ALA A 93 -17.86 -10.29 -8.74
C ALA A 93 -18.56 -9.43 -7.68
N GLY A 94 -19.57 -8.67 -8.08
CA GLY A 94 -20.42 -7.90 -7.18
C GLY A 94 -21.23 -8.82 -6.28
N GLY A 95 -20.73 -9.09 -5.08
CA GLY A 95 -21.41 -9.93 -4.09
C GLY A 95 -20.99 -9.58 -2.68
N LEU A 96 -21.89 -9.80 -1.72
CA LEU A 96 -21.53 -9.68 -0.31
C LEU A 96 -20.55 -10.81 0.07
N PRO A 97 -19.50 -10.50 0.85
CA PRO A 97 -18.61 -11.52 1.36
C PRO A 97 -19.40 -12.52 2.21
N LEU A 98 -19.29 -13.80 1.88
CA LEU A 98 -20.00 -14.87 2.58
C LEU A 98 -19.23 -15.27 3.83
N PHE A 99 -19.95 -15.38 4.94
CA PHE A 99 -19.38 -15.94 6.16
C PHE A 99 -19.06 -17.42 5.95
N SER A 100 -17.84 -17.81 6.20
CA SER A 100 -17.41 -19.20 6.14
C SER A 100 -16.44 -19.52 7.28
N ILE A 101 -16.62 -20.69 7.86
CA ILE A 101 -15.65 -21.23 8.82
C ILE A 101 -14.61 -22.00 8.00
N PRO A 102 -13.32 -21.68 8.10
CA PRO A 102 -12.29 -22.39 7.36
C PRO A 102 -12.32 -23.89 7.67
N THR A 103 -12.53 -24.72 6.64
CA THR A 103 -12.56 -26.18 6.76
C THR A 103 -11.16 -26.79 6.68
N VAL A 104 -10.28 -26.33 7.56
CA VAL A 104 -8.89 -26.79 7.63
C VAL A 104 -8.75 -27.76 8.80
N PRO A 105 -8.05 -28.90 8.65
CA PRO A 105 -7.83 -29.82 9.76
C PRO A 105 -7.08 -29.12 10.90
N LEU A 106 -7.65 -29.19 12.13
CA LEU A 106 -7.05 -28.64 13.33
C LEU A 106 -5.98 -29.61 13.88
N ASN A 107 -4.85 -29.70 13.19
CA ASN A 107 -3.71 -30.52 13.58
C ASN A 107 -2.44 -29.67 13.72
N LEU A 108 -1.40 -30.27 14.30
CA LEU A 108 -0.11 -29.58 14.50
C LEU A 108 0.59 -29.24 13.18
N GLU A 109 0.36 -30.03 12.15
CA GLU A 109 0.94 -29.80 10.82
C GLU A 109 0.39 -28.52 10.19
N THR A 110 -0.93 -28.35 10.22
CA THR A 110 -1.60 -27.10 9.78
C THR A 110 -1.11 -25.90 10.57
N LEU A 111 -0.98 -26.03 11.89
CA LEU A 111 -0.47 -24.96 12.74
C LEU A 111 0.98 -24.61 12.35
N TYR A 112 1.83 -25.58 12.10
CA TYR A 112 3.22 -25.39 11.72
C TYR A 112 3.35 -24.62 10.38
N ILE A 113 2.45 -24.90 9.44
CA ILE A 113 2.39 -24.18 8.14
C ILE A 113 1.92 -22.75 8.31
N ILE A 114 0.84 -22.51 9.08
CA ILE A 114 0.19 -21.20 9.17
C ILE A 114 0.92 -20.25 10.12
N PHE A 115 1.50 -20.77 11.19
CA PHE A 115 2.06 -19.98 12.30
C PHE A 115 3.13 -18.96 11.88
N PRO A 116 4.12 -19.29 11.04
CA PRO A 116 5.11 -18.32 10.56
C PRO A 116 4.47 -17.16 9.84
N TYR A 117 3.52 -17.41 8.93
CA TYR A 117 2.81 -16.38 8.19
C TYR A 117 1.96 -15.50 9.11
N ALA A 118 1.28 -16.11 10.07
CA ALA A 118 0.46 -15.38 11.04
C ALA A 118 1.30 -14.44 11.91
N ILE A 119 2.48 -14.87 12.38
CA ILE A 119 3.40 -14.03 13.16
C ILE A 119 3.88 -12.85 12.30
N VAL A 120 4.30 -13.12 11.07
CA VAL A 120 4.84 -12.11 10.15
C VAL A 120 3.77 -11.06 9.85
N LEU A 121 2.58 -11.47 9.44
CA LEU A 121 1.46 -10.57 9.15
C LEU A 121 1.04 -9.76 10.39
N SER A 122 1.01 -10.40 11.57
CA SER A 122 0.69 -9.72 12.82
C SER A 122 1.74 -8.67 13.17
N ALA A 123 3.02 -9.00 13.06
CA ALA A 123 4.12 -8.08 13.35
C ALA A 123 4.09 -6.85 12.42
N ILE A 124 3.98 -7.07 11.11
CA ILE A 124 3.92 -5.99 10.12
C ILE A 124 2.66 -5.14 10.37
N GLY A 125 1.49 -5.77 10.48
CA GLY A 125 0.24 -5.07 10.66
C GLY A 125 0.18 -4.22 11.93
N LEU A 126 0.71 -4.72 13.04
CA LEU A 126 0.77 -3.97 14.29
C LEU A 126 1.80 -2.84 14.23
N ILE A 127 2.99 -3.07 13.67
CA ILE A 127 4.01 -2.02 13.53
C ILE A 127 3.46 -0.88 12.67
N GLU A 128 2.90 -1.17 11.50
CA GLU A 128 2.36 -0.15 10.60
C GLU A 128 1.19 0.60 11.24
N SER A 129 0.27 -0.10 11.89
CA SER A 129 -0.87 0.52 12.58
C SER A 129 -0.42 1.44 13.73
N LEU A 130 0.57 1.03 14.53
CA LEU A 130 1.10 1.85 15.61
C LEU A 130 1.88 3.07 15.11
N LEU A 131 2.61 2.93 14.00
CA LEU A 131 3.27 4.07 13.35
C LEU A 131 2.24 5.07 12.83
N THR A 132 1.19 4.60 12.18
CA THR A 132 0.08 5.42 11.71
C THR A 132 -0.63 6.12 12.87
N LEU A 133 -0.90 5.40 13.96
CA LEU A 133 -1.49 5.95 15.18
C LEU A 133 -0.69 7.12 15.74
N ASN A 134 0.62 6.95 15.85
CA ASN A 134 1.52 8.00 16.35
C ASN A 134 1.53 9.21 15.41
N LEU A 135 1.71 8.98 14.10
CA LEU A 135 1.75 10.06 13.10
C LEU A 135 0.45 10.87 13.06
N VAL A 136 -0.70 10.19 13.05
CA VAL A 136 -2.00 10.85 13.10
C VAL A 136 -2.19 11.58 14.42
N GLY A 137 -1.71 10.98 15.52
CA GLY A 137 -1.73 11.60 16.85
C GLY A 137 -0.96 12.90 16.92
N GLU A 138 0.23 12.97 16.31
CA GLU A 138 1.05 14.18 16.20
C GLU A 138 0.34 15.28 15.41
N ILE A 139 -0.24 14.94 14.25
CA ILE A 139 -0.90 15.91 13.36
C ILE A 139 -2.21 16.42 13.96
N THR A 140 -2.95 15.56 14.63
CA THR A 140 -4.25 15.93 15.23
C THR A 140 -4.15 16.45 16.66
N ASN A 141 -2.97 16.43 17.26
CA ASN A 141 -2.72 16.72 18.68
C ASN A 141 -3.56 15.88 19.63
N LYS A 142 -3.87 14.62 19.24
CA LYS A 142 -4.65 13.66 20.05
C LYS A 142 -3.87 12.35 20.12
N ARG A 143 -3.53 11.92 21.33
CA ARG A 143 -2.89 10.61 21.55
C ARG A 143 -3.92 9.50 21.49
N GLY A 144 -3.67 8.49 20.66
CA GLY A 144 -4.44 7.24 20.63
C GLY A 144 -3.92 6.23 21.65
N GLY A 145 -4.77 5.29 22.04
CA GLY A 145 -4.41 4.18 22.94
C GLY A 145 -3.76 3.03 22.15
N THR A 146 -2.47 2.80 22.32
CA THR A 146 -1.74 1.70 21.64
C THR A 146 -2.34 0.33 21.92
N ARG A 147 -2.72 0.06 23.17
CA ARG A 147 -3.39 -1.20 23.55
C ARG A 147 -4.72 -1.38 22.83
N GLN A 148 -5.52 -0.32 22.74
CA GLN A 148 -6.81 -0.36 22.06
C GLN A 148 -6.65 -0.62 20.57
N GLU A 149 -5.64 0.01 19.94
CA GLU A 149 -5.32 -0.20 18.54
C GLU A 149 -4.94 -1.65 18.26
N CYS A 150 -4.02 -2.23 19.04
CA CYS A 150 -3.62 -3.63 18.87
C CYS A 150 -4.81 -4.60 19.03
N MET A 151 -5.66 -4.38 20.02
CA MET A 151 -6.88 -5.20 20.24
C MET A 151 -7.87 -5.04 19.10
N ALA A 152 -8.07 -3.83 18.60
CA ALA A 152 -8.97 -3.54 17.50
C ALA A 152 -8.49 -4.19 16.19
N GLN A 153 -7.20 -4.10 15.89
CA GLN A 153 -6.59 -4.76 14.73
C GLN A 153 -6.73 -6.28 14.81
N GLY A 154 -6.45 -6.89 15.95
CA GLY A 154 -6.63 -8.32 16.16
C GLY A 154 -8.08 -8.76 15.96
N ALA A 155 -9.03 -8.06 16.56
CA ALA A 155 -10.45 -8.35 16.41
C ALA A 155 -10.94 -8.18 14.96
N ALA A 156 -10.56 -7.08 14.31
CA ALA A 156 -10.93 -6.81 12.92
C ALA A 156 -10.40 -7.88 11.97
N ASN A 157 -9.11 -8.25 12.09
CA ASN A 157 -8.50 -9.27 11.25
C ASN A 157 -9.09 -10.67 11.49
N THR A 158 -9.44 -11.00 12.73
CA THR A 158 -10.14 -12.25 13.04
C THR A 158 -11.50 -12.30 12.36
N ILE A 159 -12.30 -11.23 12.47
CA ILE A 159 -13.61 -11.15 11.81
C ILE A 159 -13.44 -11.23 10.29
N THR A 160 -12.51 -10.48 9.70
CA THR A 160 -12.24 -10.48 8.27
C THR A 160 -11.87 -11.88 7.75
N GLY A 161 -11.10 -12.66 8.53
CA GLY A 161 -10.75 -14.03 8.20
C GLY A 161 -11.96 -14.95 8.02
N PHE A 162 -13.03 -14.79 8.83
CA PHE A 162 -14.27 -15.55 8.66
C PHE A 162 -15.07 -15.18 7.40
N PHE A 163 -14.78 -14.05 6.80
CA PHE A 163 -15.35 -13.63 5.52
C PHE A 163 -14.40 -13.85 4.33
N GLY A 164 -13.35 -14.65 4.51
CA GLY A 164 -12.38 -14.99 3.46
C GLY A 164 -11.45 -13.84 3.07
N GLY A 165 -11.42 -12.78 3.85
CA GLY A 165 -10.56 -11.63 3.59
C GLY A 165 -9.13 -11.83 4.13
N MET A 166 -8.17 -11.12 3.51
CA MET A 166 -6.80 -11.06 3.99
C MET A 166 -6.66 -10.16 5.22
N GLY A 167 -5.63 -10.39 6.02
CA GLY A 167 -5.26 -9.50 7.10
C GLY A 167 -4.94 -8.08 6.58
N GLY A 168 -5.41 -7.07 7.31
CA GLY A 168 -5.19 -5.67 6.98
C GLY A 168 -4.57 -4.89 8.14
N CYS A 169 -4.10 -3.68 7.83
CA CYS A 169 -3.53 -2.75 8.80
C CYS A 169 -3.91 -1.30 8.46
N ALA A 170 -3.68 -0.40 9.40
CA ALA A 170 -3.92 1.02 9.20
C ALA A 170 -2.78 1.64 8.39
N MET A 171 -3.01 1.92 7.12
CA MET A 171 -2.02 2.52 6.23
C MET A 171 -1.85 4.02 6.47
N ILE A 172 -0.60 4.47 6.51
CA ILE A 172 -0.23 5.89 6.69
C ILE A 172 -0.85 6.75 5.58
N GLY A 173 -0.70 6.34 4.31
CA GLY A 173 -1.15 7.12 3.15
C GLY A 173 -2.64 7.45 3.18
N GLN A 174 -3.48 6.45 3.37
CA GLN A 174 -4.94 6.60 3.43
C GLN A 174 -5.39 7.41 4.63
N SER A 175 -4.78 7.17 5.80
CA SER A 175 -5.06 7.91 7.03
C SER A 175 -4.71 9.39 6.88
N MET A 176 -3.58 9.68 6.24
CA MET A 176 -3.14 11.06 5.97
C MET A 176 -4.07 11.79 5.00
N ILE A 177 -4.53 11.13 3.95
CA ILE A 177 -5.51 11.70 3.01
C ILE A 177 -6.80 12.04 3.76
N ASN A 178 -7.31 11.13 4.59
CA ASN A 178 -8.50 11.36 5.39
C ASN A 178 -8.34 12.57 6.32
N VAL A 179 -7.23 12.64 7.05
CA VAL A 179 -6.96 13.76 7.98
C VAL A 179 -6.80 15.09 7.24
N LYS A 180 -6.08 15.12 6.10
CA LYS A 180 -5.91 16.31 5.25
C LYS A 180 -7.22 16.78 4.63
N SER A 181 -8.10 15.85 4.31
CA SER A 181 -9.46 16.14 3.79
C SER A 181 -10.45 16.60 4.87
N GLY A 182 -10.03 16.71 6.12
CA GLY A 182 -10.85 17.20 7.22
C GLY A 182 -11.50 16.11 8.08
N GLY A 183 -11.25 14.82 7.81
CA GLY A 183 -11.73 13.71 8.63
C GLY A 183 -11.11 13.77 10.03
N ARG A 184 -11.95 13.84 11.06
CA ARG A 184 -11.51 13.95 12.46
C ARG A 184 -12.16 12.95 13.39
N THR A 185 -13.12 12.18 12.88
CA THR A 185 -13.95 11.27 13.69
C THR A 185 -13.94 9.86 13.11
N ARG A 186 -14.37 8.91 13.92
CA ARG A 186 -14.56 7.50 13.51
C ARG A 186 -15.56 7.36 12.36
N ILE A 187 -16.51 8.28 12.24
CA ILE A 187 -17.53 8.30 11.18
C ILE A 187 -16.85 8.39 9.79
N ALA A 188 -15.76 9.14 9.65
CA ALA A 188 -15.05 9.24 8.36
C ALA A 188 -14.54 7.88 7.87
N ALA A 189 -13.94 7.07 8.74
CA ALA A 189 -13.45 5.74 8.40
C ALA A 189 -14.60 4.75 8.15
N THR A 190 -15.65 4.79 8.98
CA THR A 190 -16.84 3.96 8.79
C THR A 190 -17.55 4.29 7.48
N ALA A 191 -17.69 5.57 7.16
CA ALA A 191 -18.29 6.01 5.90
C ALA A 191 -17.44 5.53 4.70
N ALA A 192 -16.11 5.63 4.77
CA ALA A 192 -15.23 5.13 3.72
C ALA A 192 -15.43 3.62 3.48
N SER A 193 -15.54 2.82 4.54
CA SER A 193 -15.79 1.39 4.43
C SER A 193 -17.15 1.07 3.82
N LEU A 194 -18.20 1.81 4.21
CA LEU A 194 -19.54 1.63 3.65
C LEU A 194 -19.61 2.04 2.17
N PHE A 195 -18.96 3.15 1.80
CA PHE A 195 -18.89 3.57 0.41
C PHE A 195 -18.09 2.57 -0.42
N LEU A 196 -16.98 2.03 0.10
CA LEU A 196 -16.22 0.99 -0.59
C LEU A 196 -17.07 -0.26 -0.83
N LEU A 197 -17.81 -0.72 0.19
CA LEU A 197 -18.73 -1.84 0.04
C LEU A 197 -19.83 -1.55 -0.99
N PHE A 198 -20.41 -0.35 -0.96
CA PHE A 198 -21.39 0.09 -1.94
C PHE A 198 -20.82 0.07 -3.38
N PHE A 199 -19.61 0.57 -3.57
CA PHE A 199 -18.94 0.54 -4.87
C PHE A 199 -18.65 -0.88 -5.36
N ILE A 200 -18.26 -1.80 -4.47
CA ILE A 200 -18.05 -3.21 -4.84
C ILE A 200 -19.37 -3.86 -5.27
N LEU A 201 -20.47 -3.58 -4.57
CA LEU A 201 -21.76 -4.20 -4.84
C LEU A 201 -22.46 -3.66 -6.10
N TYR A 202 -22.37 -2.35 -6.33
CA TYR A 202 -23.16 -1.69 -7.38
C TYR A 202 -22.29 -1.01 -8.44
N GLY A 203 -21.03 -0.76 -8.15
CA GLY A 203 -20.10 -0.06 -9.03
C GLY A 203 -19.06 -0.96 -9.70
N SER A 204 -19.21 -2.29 -9.62
CA SER A 204 -18.26 -3.24 -10.20
C SER A 204 -17.97 -2.96 -11.67
N VAL A 205 -19.00 -2.70 -12.46
CA VAL A 205 -18.88 -2.37 -13.89
C VAL A 205 -18.03 -1.11 -14.13
N LEU A 206 -18.18 -0.10 -13.25
CA LEU A 206 -17.37 1.13 -13.33
C LEU A 206 -15.92 0.87 -12.94
N ILE A 207 -15.70 0.00 -11.95
CA ILE A 207 -14.36 -0.38 -11.50
C ILE A 207 -13.65 -1.20 -12.59
N GLU A 208 -14.35 -2.16 -13.19
CA GLU A 208 -13.84 -3.00 -14.27
C GLU A 208 -13.43 -2.19 -15.51
N ALA A 209 -14.11 -1.09 -15.78
CA ALA A 209 -13.81 -0.21 -16.89
C ALA A 209 -12.58 0.71 -16.68
N ILE A 210 -11.98 0.71 -15.49
CA ILE A 210 -10.81 1.55 -15.21
C ILE A 210 -9.58 0.97 -15.94
N PRO A 211 -8.85 1.78 -16.75
CA PRO A 211 -7.62 1.33 -17.38
C PRO A 211 -6.52 1.05 -16.34
N ILE A 212 -5.84 -0.08 -16.45
CA ILE A 212 -4.74 -0.44 -15.54
C ILE A 212 -3.66 0.63 -15.57
N ALA A 213 -3.35 1.18 -16.74
CA ALA A 213 -2.38 2.24 -16.91
C ALA A 213 -2.72 3.50 -16.07
N ALA A 214 -4.01 3.83 -15.87
CA ALA A 214 -4.40 4.92 -14.98
C ALA A 214 -4.08 4.61 -13.52
N LEU A 215 -4.33 3.38 -13.07
CA LEU A 215 -3.99 2.96 -11.71
C LEU A 215 -2.47 2.93 -11.48
N VAL A 216 -1.70 2.48 -12.46
CA VAL A 216 -0.23 2.53 -12.44
C VAL A 216 0.26 3.97 -12.27
N GLY A 217 -0.33 4.94 -12.99
CA GLY A 217 -0.01 6.35 -12.85
C GLY A 217 -0.31 6.89 -11.43
N VAL A 218 -1.44 6.50 -10.85
CA VAL A 218 -1.76 6.82 -9.44
C VAL A 218 -0.72 6.22 -8.50
N MET A 219 -0.37 4.94 -8.70
CA MET A 219 0.60 4.25 -7.84
C MET A 219 1.99 4.86 -7.93
N PHE A 220 2.45 5.30 -9.09
CA PHE A 220 3.71 6.05 -9.20
C PHE A 220 3.67 7.37 -8.43
N MET A 221 2.55 8.09 -8.43
CA MET A 221 2.41 9.29 -7.60
C MET A 221 2.43 8.96 -6.10
N VAL A 222 1.85 7.81 -5.71
CA VAL A 222 1.94 7.30 -4.32
C VAL A 222 3.38 6.96 -3.96
N VAL A 223 4.12 6.28 -4.84
CA VAL A 223 5.55 5.97 -4.65
C VAL A 223 6.36 7.25 -4.42
N ILE A 224 6.18 8.25 -5.28
CA ILE A 224 6.87 9.55 -5.16
C ILE A 224 6.51 10.24 -3.82
N GLY A 225 5.25 10.15 -3.40
CA GLY A 225 4.78 10.76 -2.15
C GLY A 225 5.16 9.98 -0.89
N THR A 226 5.38 8.66 -0.99
CA THR A 226 5.76 7.78 0.11
C THR A 226 7.27 7.79 0.33
N PHE A 227 8.05 7.90 -0.75
CA PHE A 227 9.50 7.93 -0.64
C PHE A 227 9.97 9.10 0.23
N ALA A 228 10.76 8.80 1.26
CA ALA A 228 11.27 9.81 2.17
C ALA A 228 12.48 10.54 1.56
N TRP A 229 12.24 11.50 0.68
CA TRP A 229 13.28 12.28 -0.03
C TRP A 229 14.27 12.95 0.93
N SER A 230 13.83 13.32 2.14
CA SER A 230 14.67 13.86 3.19
C SER A 230 15.77 12.88 3.64
N SER A 231 15.56 11.58 3.49
CA SER A 231 16.53 10.55 3.88
C SER A 231 17.82 10.65 3.07
N ILE A 232 17.73 11.05 1.80
CA ILE A 232 18.92 11.24 0.93
C ILE A 232 19.84 12.30 1.49
N SER A 233 19.29 13.45 1.90
CA SER A 233 20.08 14.52 2.52
C SER A 233 20.48 14.22 3.97
N LEU A 234 19.71 13.36 4.65
CA LEU A 234 19.96 12.98 6.03
C LEU A 234 21.13 12.00 6.13
N ILE A 235 21.27 11.06 5.20
CA ILE A 235 22.35 10.05 5.17
C ILE A 235 23.73 10.71 5.26
N THR A 236 23.92 11.90 4.70
CA THR A 236 25.20 12.62 4.74
C THR A 236 25.44 13.39 6.04
N LYS A 237 24.39 13.58 6.87
CA LYS A 237 24.43 14.41 8.09
C LYS A 237 24.40 13.61 9.38
N ILE A 238 24.03 12.34 9.33
CA ILE A 238 23.91 11.43 10.49
C ILE A 238 25.19 10.61 10.67
N PRO A 239 25.39 10.00 11.85
CA PRO A 239 26.47 9.02 12.07
C PRO A 239 26.45 7.90 11.05
N LYS A 240 27.61 7.46 10.62
CA LYS A 240 27.74 6.38 9.60
C LYS A 240 27.03 5.09 9.99
N SER A 241 26.95 4.78 11.29
CA SER A 241 26.22 3.63 11.80
C SER A 241 24.71 3.71 11.49
N ASP A 242 24.12 4.88 11.69
CA ASP A 242 22.68 5.09 11.46
C ASP A 242 22.36 5.16 9.95
N ALA A 243 23.26 5.76 9.15
CA ALA A 243 23.17 5.74 7.70
C ALA A 243 23.23 4.31 7.15
N LEU A 244 24.13 3.48 7.69
CA LEU A 244 24.23 2.07 7.33
C LEU A 244 22.93 1.32 7.63
N VAL A 245 22.31 1.56 8.79
CA VAL A 245 20.99 0.95 9.12
C VAL A 245 19.93 1.33 8.12
N ILE A 246 19.83 2.60 7.71
CA ILE A 246 18.85 3.04 6.71
C ILE A 246 19.07 2.30 5.39
N ILE A 247 20.30 2.28 4.89
CA ILE A 247 20.63 1.63 3.62
C ILE A 247 20.37 0.12 3.70
N LEU A 248 20.84 -0.53 4.76
CA LEU A 248 20.67 -1.98 4.96
C LEU A 248 19.19 -2.35 4.97
N VAL A 249 18.37 -1.65 5.77
CA VAL A 249 16.93 -1.91 5.84
C VAL A 249 16.27 -1.68 4.48
N THR A 250 16.64 -0.62 3.76
CA THR A 250 16.11 -0.38 2.40
C THR A 250 16.45 -1.53 1.46
N VAL A 251 17.71 -1.97 1.44
CA VAL A 251 18.16 -3.06 0.56
C VAL A 251 17.48 -4.38 0.94
N VAL A 252 17.43 -4.73 2.21
CA VAL A 252 16.76 -5.96 2.67
C VAL A 252 15.27 -5.93 2.33
N THR A 253 14.60 -4.77 2.47
CA THR A 253 13.18 -4.62 2.09
C THR A 253 12.95 -4.88 0.60
N VAL A 254 13.91 -4.52 -0.26
CA VAL A 254 13.79 -4.68 -1.72
C VAL A 254 14.15 -6.09 -2.18
N LEU A 255 15.13 -6.73 -1.54
CA LEU A 255 15.66 -8.04 -1.97
C LEU A 255 14.92 -9.22 -1.34
N GLU A 256 14.50 -9.05 -0.10
CA GLU A 256 13.81 -10.06 0.70
C GLU A 256 12.36 -9.66 0.95
N ASP A 257 11.73 -10.29 1.93
CA ASP A 257 10.37 -9.93 2.34
C ASP A 257 10.37 -8.78 3.36
N LEU A 258 9.29 -8.01 3.36
CA LEU A 258 9.04 -6.90 4.28
C LEU A 258 9.22 -7.30 5.75
N ALA A 259 8.83 -8.52 6.10
CA ALA A 259 8.96 -9.08 7.44
C ALA A 259 10.41 -9.27 7.85
N VAL A 260 11.22 -9.83 6.97
CA VAL A 260 12.66 -10.04 7.18
C VAL A 260 13.35 -8.69 7.36
N ALA A 261 12.98 -7.70 6.55
CA ALA A 261 13.52 -6.34 6.64
C ALA A 261 13.26 -5.69 8.00
N VAL A 262 12.03 -5.83 8.53
CA VAL A 262 11.69 -5.30 9.86
C VAL A 262 12.49 -5.99 10.95
N LEU A 263 12.57 -7.31 10.93
CA LEU A 263 13.35 -8.09 11.92
C LEU A 263 14.83 -7.71 11.88
N VAL A 264 15.44 -7.70 10.71
CA VAL A 264 16.84 -7.31 10.53
C VAL A 264 17.05 -5.87 10.99
N GLY A 265 16.14 -4.96 10.61
CA GLY A 265 16.19 -3.55 11.00
C GLY A 265 16.15 -3.34 12.51
N VAL A 266 15.29 -4.05 13.22
CA VAL A 266 15.20 -3.99 14.69
C VAL A 266 16.44 -4.55 15.33
N ILE A 267 16.92 -5.73 14.92
CA ILE A 267 18.12 -6.37 15.46
C ILE A 267 19.35 -5.47 15.26
N VAL A 268 19.59 -5.01 14.04
CA VAL A 268 20.75 -4.16 13.72
C VAL A 268 20.67 -2.81 14.46
N SER A 269 19.49 -2.22 14.55
CA SER A 269 19.30 -0.99 15.31
C SER A 269 19.57 -1.15 16.80
N ALA A 270 19.13 -2.27 17.38
CA ALA A 270 19.42 -2.61 18.79
C ALA A 270 20.91 -2.80 19.02
N LEU A 271 21.61 -3.51 18.12
CA LEU A 271 23.06 -3.70 18.19
C LEU A 271 23.82 -2.38 18.07
N VAL A 272 23.45 -1.52 17.13
CA VAL A 272 24.05 -0.19 16.96
C VAL A 272 23.81 0.68 18.20
N PHE A 273 22.61 0.64 18.77
CA PHE A 273 22.31 1.35 20.01
C PHE A 273 23.15 0.84 21.18
N ALA A 274 23.25 -0.48 21.36
CA ALA A 274 24.06 -1.08 22.40
C ALA A 274 25.55 -0.72 22.23
N TRP A 275 26.07 -0.77 21.01
CA TRP A 275 27.44 -0.38 20.68
C TRP A 275 27.71 1.08 21.00
N ASN A 276 26.85 2.00 20.57
CA ASN A 276 27.00 3.42 20.84
C ASN A 276 26.86 3.75 22.33
N SER A 277 26.07 2.98 23.07
CA SER A 277 25.96 3.11 24.53
C SER A 277 27.20 2.61 25.26
N ALA A 278 27.79 1.52 24.80
CA ALA A 278 29.01 0.94 25.38
C ALA A 278 30.26 1.83 25.20
N ILE A 279 30.32 2.59 24.07
CA ILE A 279 31.47 3.50 23.82
C ILE A 279 31.37 4.82 24.61
N ARG A 280 30.18 5.18 25.11
CA ARG A 280 29.95 6.41 25.88
C ARG A 280 30.21 6.23 27.38
N ILE A 281 30.51 5.02 27.86
CA ILE A 281 30.96 4.71 29.21
C ILE A 281 32.49 4.71 29.24
#